data_0b9de5a7bde6402df1c09f8faef1c532
#
_entry.id   0b9de5a7bde6402df1c09f8faef1c532
#
_cell.length_a   1.000
_cell.length_b   1.000
_cell.length_c   1.000
_cell.angle_alpha   90.00
_cell.angle_beta   90.00
_cell.angle_gamma   90.00
#
_symmetry.space_group_name_H-M   'P 1'
#
loop_
_entity.id
_entity.type
_entity.pdbx_description
1 polymer ?
#
loop_
_entity_poly.entity_id
_entity_poly.type
_entity_poly.pdbx_seq_one_letter_code
_entity_poly.pdbx_strand_id
1 'polypeptide(L)'
;MSNHLLLAPMSSTPSATSSASKHLLKTKPMLALAALLALAGCSNGQNETNETANSDTTKTSEAADNNSAATDDDNVLRIGTEGAYAPFNYTNADGTLGGFDVEIANAICADLQMTCEIIAQDWDGIIPGLKAGKYDAIVAAMSVTPERAKQVAFTDPYFSNALVFLAKKDSNFDPANSSDIDAHSIAAQRSTISSQWLENAYPKANMKLYDTLSNAFLDLGAGRVDAMISDKLPALDWLGSPSGSNYAIKGDEIDINDNFAIAVRPNDEALQAKINKSLANLKSNGTYDKINQKYFAVPVSATPTTAPTTVDSAAQ
;
A
#
# COMPACT_ATOMS: atom_id res chain seq x y z
N MET A 1 20.17 52.29 -52.11
CA MET A 1 21.47 51.91 -52.63
C MET A 1 21.68 50.50 -52.22
N SER A 2 21.44 49.63 -53.17
CA SER A 2 22.19 48.45 -53.69
C SER A 2 22.27 47.32 -52.77
N ASN A 3 21.43 46.31 -53.03
CA ASN A 3 21.63 45.11 -53.85
C ASN A 3 22.85 44.26 -53.45
N HIS A 4 22.63 43.02 -53.00
CA HIS A 4 23.02 41.84 -53.77
C HIS A 4 22.42 40.56 -53.24
N LEU A 5 21.67 39.91 -54.07
CA LEU A 5 21.19 38.57 -54.21
C LEU A 5 22.37 37.61 -54.53
N LEU A 6 22.37 36.38 -54.03
CA LEU A 6 23.01 35.19 -54.66
C LEU A 6 22.59 33.94 -53.86
N LEU A 7 21.66 33.20 -54.33
CA LEU A 7 21.62 31.91 -55.00
C LEU A 7 22.38 30.74 -54.33
N ALA A 8 21.57 29.68 -54.10
CA ALA A 8 21.94 28.32 -53.70
C ALA A 8 22.80 27.57 -54.71
N PRO A 9 23.36 26.40 -54.36
CA PRO A 9 22.82 25.24 -55.09
C PRO A 9 22.51 23.99 -54.23
N MET A 10 21.62 23.23 -54.80
CA MET A 10 21.22 21.87 -54.52
C MET A 10 22.37 20.85 -54.74
N SER A 11 22.31 19.75 -54.06
CA SER A 11 22.50 18.34 -54.48
C SER A 11 22.87 17.53 -53.27
N SER A 12 22.56 16.29 -53.03
CA SER A 12 21.96 15.20 -53.77
C SER A 12 21.83 14.06 -52.75
N THR A 13 20.72 13.35 -52.78
CA THR A 13 20.56 12.00 -52.14
C THR A 13 21.51 10.97 -52.72
N PRO A 14 21.82 9.90 -51.96
CA PRO A 14 21.60 8.59 -52.54
C PRO A 14 20.78 7.66 -51.62
N SER A 15 19.89 6.98 -52.29
CA SER A 15 19.21 5.76 -51.97
C SER A 15 20.20 4.59 -51.88
N ALA A 16 20.07 3.72 -50.88
CA ALA A 16 20.57 2.33 -50.98
C ALA A 16 19.83 1.48 -49.90
N THR A 17 18.95 0.68 -50.33
CA THR A 17 18.87 -0.78 -50.44
C THR A 17 18.66 -1.55 -49.14
N SER A 18 17.46 -2.09 -49.11
CA SER A 18 16.95 -3.34 -48.52
C SER A 18 18.02 -4.43 -48.34
N SER A 19 18.10 -4.98 -47.12
CA SER A 19 18.53 -6.36 -46.91
C SER A 19 17.61 -7.03 -45.90
N ALA A 20 16.69 -7.83 -46.45
CA ALA A 20 15.86 -8.77 -45.72
C ALA A 20 16.72 -9.96 -45.30
N SER A 21 16.90 -10.18 -44.02
CA SER A 21 17.43 -11.45 -43.52
C SER A 21 16.32 -12.28 -42.92
N LYS A 22 15.98 -13.33 -43.65
CA LYS A 22 15.06 -14.40 -43.22
C LYS A 22 15.82 -15.31 -42.26
N HIS A 23 15.46 -15.33 -41.00
CA HIS A 23 15.86 -16.43 -40.10
C HIS A 23 14.63 -17.29 -39.77
N LEU A 24 14.69 -18.38 -40.46
CA LEU A 24 14.17 -19.73 -40.37
C LEU A 24 13.67 -20.14 -38.96
N LEU A 25 12.37 -20.41 -38.86
CA LEU A 25 11.77 -21.17 -37.76
C LEU A 25 12.35 -22.57 -37.71
N LYS A 26 12.91 -22.97 -36.60
CA LYS A 26 13.13 -24.37 -36.22
C LYS A 26 12.12 -24.77 -35.14
N THR A 27 11.06 -25.40 -35.56
CA THR A 27 10.14 -26.20 -34.75
C THR A 27 10.87 -27.48 -34.30
N LYS A 28 10.84 -27.79 -33.01
CA LYS A 28 11.18 -29.11 -32.49
C LYS A 28 9.90 -29.76 -31.93
N PRO A 29 9.73 -31.05 -32.16
CA PRO A 29 8.48 -31.72 -31.85
C PRO A 29 8.40 -32.18 -30.38
N MET A 30 7.20 -32.18 -29.90
CA MET A 30 6.65 -32.69 -28.66
C MET A 30 6.82 -34.22 -28.60
N LEU A 31 7.43 -34.75 -27.56
CA LEU A 31 7.35 -36.17 -27.23
C LEU A 31 6.42 -36.31 -26.02
N ALA A 32 5.25 -36.84 -26.29
CA ALA A 32 4.31 -37.37 -25.31
C ALA A 32 4.84 -38.73 -24.81
N LEU A 33 4.96 -38.88 -23.49
CA LEU A 33 5.13 -40.19 -22.87
C LEU A 33 4.00 -40.40 -21.86
N ALA A 34 3.02 -41.18 -22.33
CA ALA A 34 1.99 -41.78 -21.48
C ALA A 34 2.55 -43.07 -20.86
N ALA A 35 2.42 -43.20 -19.55
CA ALA A 35 2.57 -44.47 -18.87
C ALA A 35 1.39 -44.68 -17.94
N LEU A 36 0.46 -45.48 -18.41
CA LEU A 36 -0.53 -46.20 -17.61
C LEU A 36 0.17 -47.33 -16.87
N LEU A 37 -0.13 -47.52 -15.61
CA LEU A 37 -0.12 -48.84 -14.98
C LEU A 37 -1.21 -48.90 -13.90
N ALA A 38 -2.09 -49.85 -14.12
CA ALA A 38 -3.24 -50.16 -13.32
C ALA A 38 -2.99 -51.43 -12.44
N LEU A 39 -3.91 -51.64 -11.46
CA LEU A 39 -4.34 -52.88 -10.85
C LEU A 39 -3.37 -53.52 -9.82
N ALA A 40 -3.76 -54.03 -8.74
CA ALA A 40 -4.96 -54.58 -8.11
C ALA A 40 -4.50 -55.23 -6.77
N GLY A 41 -5.41 -55.42 -5.86
CA GLY A 41 -5.12 -56.23 -4.69
C GLY A 41 -6.21 -56.14 -3.63
N CYS A 42 -7.27 -56.87 -3.82
CA CYS A 42 -8.27 -57.23 -2.82
C CYS A 42 -7.64 -58.14 -1.74
N SER A 43 -8.03 -57.99 -0.49
CA SER A 43 -8.30 -59.15 0.35
C SER A 43 -9.25 -58.78 1.49
N ASN A 44 -10.28 -59.56 1.49
CA ASN A 44 -11.43 -59.75 2.33
C ASN A 44 -11.03 -60.43 3.65
N GLY A 45 -11.73 -60.17 4.73
CA GLY A 45 -11.61 -60.88 5.99
C GLY A 45 -12.68 -60.44 6.98
N GLN A 46 -13.88 -60.95 6.79
CA GLN A 46 -14.93 -61.03 7.84
C GLN A 46 -14.50 -61.98 8.93
N ASN A 47 -14.79 -61.65 10.18
CA ASN A 47 -15.38 -62.67 11.09
C ASN A 47 -16.21 -62.02 12.20
N GLU A 48 -17.33 -62.64 12.39
CA GLU A 48 -18.45 -62.30 13.26
C GLU A 48 -18.22 -62.71 14.72
N THR A 49 -19.05 -62.08 15.57
CA THR A 49 -19.74 -62.55 16.77
C THR A 49 -18.95 -62.90 18.03
N ASN A 50 -19.23 -62.30 19.18
CA ASN A 50 -20.24 -62.81 20.13
C ASN A 50 -20.36 -61.80 21.35
N GLU A 51 -21.59 -61.78 21.85
CA GLU A 51 -22.09 -61.19 23.08
C GLU A 51 -21.36 -61.66 24.36
N THR A 52 -21.31 -60.86 25.42
CA THR A 52 -22.11 -61.04 26.65
C THR A 52 -21.60 -60.14 27.78
N ALA A 53 -22.53 -59.29 28.26
CA ALA A 53 -22.84 -58.95 29.64
C ALA A 53 -21.79 -58.48 30.68
N ASN A 54 -22.06 -57.30 31.17
CA ASN A 54 -22.20 -56.89 32.59
C ASN A 54 -20.95 -56.82 33.47
N SER A 55 -20.56 -55.61 33.87
CA SER A 55 -20.52 -55.23 35.30
C SER A 55 -20.15 -53.76 35.49
N ASP A 56 -21.00 -53.13 36.24
CA ASP A 56 -20.94 -51.87 36.91
C ASP A 56 -19.58 -51.63 37.62
N THR A 57 -18.92 -50.51 37.33
CA THR A 57 -18.01 -49.89 38.28
C THR A 57 -17.89 -48.39 37.95
N THR A 58 -18.59 -47.63 38.74
CA THR A 58 -18.44 -46.18 38.89
C THR A 58 -16.97 -45.84 39.13
N LYS A 59 -16.34 -45.17 38.15
CA LYS A 59 -15.12 -44.41 38.38
C LYS A 59 -15.34 -42.98 37.91
N THR A 60 -15.40 -42.11 38.86
CA THR A 60 -15.22 -40.69 38.82
C THR A 60 -14.06 -40.34 37.85
N SER A 61 -14.36 -39.82 36.69
CA SER A 61 -13.34 -39.18 35.85
C SER A 61 -13.17 -37.75 36.35
N GLU A 62 -12.06 -37.54 37.01
CA GLU A 62 -11.49 -36.22 37.23
C GLU A 62 -11.42 -35.49 35.89
N ALA A 63 -11.98 -34.29 35.85
CA ALA A 63 -11.79 -33.36 34.78
C ALA A 63 -10.29 -33.11 34.68
N ALA A 64 -9.66 -33.61 33.63
CA ALA A 64 -8.35 -33.16 33.23
C ALA A 64 -8.51 -31.69 32.83
N ASP A 65 -8.08 -30.83 33.71
CA ASP A 65 -7.83 -29.42 33.46
C ASP A 65 -6.78 -29.37 32.34
N ASN A 66 -7.28 -29.20 31.13
CA ASN A 66 -6.44 -28.87 29.98
C ASN A 66 -6.01 -27.41 30.18
N ASN A 67 -5.06 -27.23 31.10
CA ASN A 67 -4.22 -26.09 31.14
C ASN A 67 -3.36 -26.09 29.87
N SER A 68 -3.97 -25.72 28.76
CA SER A 68 -3.25 -25.36 27.54
C SER A 68 -2.32 -24.22 27.95
N ALA A 69 -1.05 -24.55 28.08
CA ALA A 69 -0.02 -23.57 28.29
C ALA A 69 -0.26 -22.46 27.26
N ALA A 70 -0.71 -21.29 27.73
CA ALA A 70 -0.69 -20.07 26.97
C ALA A 70 0.77 -19.90 26.51
N THR A 71 1.01 -20.12 25.23
CA THR A 71 2.28 -19.79 24.61
C THR A 71 2.47 -18.29 24.78
N ASP A 72 3.72 -17.83 24.95
CA ASP A 72 4.20 -16.46 25.12
C ASP A 72 3.73 -15.43 24.04
N ASP A 73 2.61 -15.67 23.39
CA ASP A 73 2.03 -14.89 22.31
C ASP A 73 1.27 -13.62 22.81
N ASP A 74 0.97 -13.58 24.11
CA ASP A 74 0.22 -12.47 24.73
C ASP A 74 1.01 -11.16 24.79
N ASN A 75 2.33 -11.19 24.54
CA ASN A 75 3.22 -10.01 24.60
C ASN A 75 3.78 -9.59 23.23
N VAL A 76 3.21 -10.09 22.13
CA VAL A 76 3.59 -9.72 20.76
C VAL A 76 2.49 -8.88 20.14
N LEU A 77 2.84 -7.72 19.58
CA LEU A 77 1.96 -6.91 18.76
C LEU A 77 2.38 -7.04 17.29
N ARG A 78 1.54 -7.70 16.50
CA ARG A 78 1.78 -7.90 15.06
C ARG A 78 1.21 -6.72 14.29
N ILE A 79 2.05 -6.10 13.45
CA ILE A 79 1.72 -4.91 12.67
C ILE A 79 1.85 -5.21 11.19
N GLY A 80 0.76 -5.06 10.44
CA GLY A 80 0.79 -5.10 8.98
C GLY A 80 1.21 -3.75 8.39
N THR A 81 2.12 -3.78 7.41
CA THR A 81 2.51 -2.60 6.62
C THR A 81 2.73 -3.01 5.15
N GLU A 82 2.73 -2.06 4.21
CA GLU A 82 2.90 -2.41 2.79
C GLU A 82 4.37 -2.72 2.45
N GLY A 83 5.29 -1.88 2.89
CA GLY A 83 6.71 -2.01 2.59
C GLY A 83 7.13 -1.54 1.19
N ALA A 84 6.27 -0.79 0.48
CA ALA A 84 6.52 -0.23 -0.85
C ALA A 84 6.07 1.24 -0.99
N TYR A 85 5.94 1.96 0.12
CA TYR A 85 5.39 3.31 0.22
C TYR A 85 6.35 4.28 0.94
N ALA A 86 7.56 4.49 0.37
CA ALA A 86 8.54 5.43 0.93
C ALA A 86 7.98 6.88 0.96
N PRO A 87 8.32 7.67 1.99
CA PRO A 87 9.21 7.39 3.11
C PRO A 87 8.48 6.80 4.34
N PHE A 88 7.17 6.49 4.22
CA PHE A 88 6.36 5.98 5.34
C PHE A 88 6.72 4.53 5.69
N ASN A 89 6.72 3.64 4.70
CA ASN A 89 7.07 2.24 4.89
C ASN A 89 7.70 1.68 3.61
N TYR A 90 8.86 1.05 3.73
CA TYR A 90 9.61 0.52 2.60
C TYR A 90 10.49 -0.65 3.01
N THR A 91 10.89 -1.45 2.02
CA THR A 91 11.83 -2.54 2.21
C THR A 91 13.24 -2.05 1.90
N ASN A 92 14.14 -2.18 2.87
CA ASN A 92 15.56 -1.88 2.73
C ASN A 92 16.26 -2.88 1.82
N ALA A 93 17.47 -2.56 1.37
CA ALA A 93 18.28 -3.42 0.51
C ALA A 93 18.65 -4.78 1.15
N ASP A 94 18.66 -4.85 2.49
CA ASP A 94 18.89 -6.08 3.26
C ASP A 94 17.62 -6.89 3.52
N GLY A 95 16.47 -6.44 2.99
CA GLY A 95 15.16 -7.08 3.15
C GLY A 95 14.42 -6.69 4.42
N THR A 96 14.98 -5.87 5.29
CA THR A 96 14.28 -5.37 6.48
C THR A 96 13.27 -4.27 6.13
N LEU A 97 12.22 -4.14 6.93
CA LEU A 97 11.25 -3.06 6.77
C LEU A 97 11.73 -1.80 7.50
N GLY A 98 11.53 -0.64 6.89
CA GLY A 98 11.89 0.66 7.44
C GLY A 98 10.87 1.74 7.07
N GLY A 99 11.08 2.96 7.55
CA GLY A 99 10.23 4.10 7.27
C GLY A 99 9.56 4.67 8.52
N PHE A 100 8.89 5.80 8.33
CA PHE A 100 8.20 6.52 9.40
C PHE A 100 7.19 5.64 10.14
N ASP A 101 6.35 4.90 9.42
CA ASP A 101 5.31 4.02 9.97
C ASP A 101 5.92 2.89 10.80
N VAL A 102 7.02 2.31 10.31
CA VAL A 102 7.73 1.24 11.00
C VAL A 102 8.34 1.73 12.31
N GLU A 103 8.89 2.95 12.33
CA GLU A 103 9.42 3.55 13.57
C GLU A 103 8.32 3.95 14.55
N ILE A 104 7.18 4.47 14.06
CA ILE A 104 5.99 4.73 14.91
C ILE A 104 5.47 3.43 15.51
N ALA A 105 5.34 2.36 14.71
CA ALA A 105 4.91 1.06 15.19
C ALA A 105 5.84 0.51 16.29
N ASN A 106 7.15 0.55 16.06
CA ASN A 106 8.14 0.12 17.05
C ASN A 106 8.10 0.97 18.33
N ALA A 107 7.90 2.28 18.21
CA ALA A 107 7.77 3.16 19.34
C ALA A 107 6.49 2.87 20.16
N ILE A 108 5.38 2.56 19.50
CA ILE A 108 4.13 2.13 20.15
C ILE A 108 4.38 0.81 20.92
N CYS A 109 4.97 -0.19 20.27
CA CYS A 109 5.28 -1.46 20.94
C CYS A 109 6.15 -1.26 22.18
N ALA A 110 7.18 -0.41 22.08
CA ALA A 110 8.07 -0.10 23.20
C ALA A 110 7.31 0.59 24.36
N ASP A 111 6.44 1.56 24.07
CA ASP A 111 5.62 2.25 25.08
C ASP A 111 4.63 1.28 25.76
N LEU A 112 4.10 0.33 25.00
CA LEU A 112 3.21 -0.74 25.49
C LEU A 112 3.97 -1.89 26.18
N GLN A 113 5.30 -1.89 26.15
CA GLN A 113 6.16 -2.97 26.64
C GLN A 113 5.89 -4.33 25.95
N MET A 114 5.57 -4.29 24.65
CA MET A 114 5.29 -5.47 23.81
C MET A 114 6.42 -5.69 22.79
N THR A 115 6.61 -6.92 22.37
CA THR A 115 7.45 -7.24 21.22
C THR A 115 6.74 -6.83 19.94
N CYS A 116 7.43 -6.14 19.05
CA CYS A 116 6.87 -5.73 17.76
C CYS A 116 7.25 -6.73 16.67
N GLU A 117 6.26 -7.24 15.95
CA GLU A 117 6.46 -8.01 14.74
C GLU A 117 5.87 -7.26 13.56
N ILE A 118 6.72 -6.76 12.66
CA ILE A 118 6.28 -6.00 11.48
C ILE A 118 6.18 -6.96 10.29
N ILE A 119 5.00 -7.04 9.67
CA ILE A 119 4.66 -7.98 8.62
C ILE A 119 4.35 -7.23 7.35
N ALA A 120 5.10 -7.53 6.27
CA ALA A 120 4.81 -6.99 4.95
C ALA A 120 3.58 -7.66 4.35
N GLN A 121 2.69 -6.85 3.78
CA GLN A 121 1.46 -7.30 3.13
C GLN A 121 1.10 -6.34 2.00
N ASP A 122 0.92 -6.86 0.79
CA ASP A 122 0.47 -6.06 -0.35
C ASP A 122 -0.76 -5.23 -0.01
N TRP A 123 -0.83 -4.00 -0.52
CA TRP A 123 -1.86 -3.02 -0.20
C TRP A 123 -3.29 -3.56 -0.34
N ASP A 124 -3.62 -4.22 -1.47
CA ASP A 124 -4.97 -4.75 -1.71
C ASP A 124 -5.37 -5.86 -0.70
N GLY A 125 -4.39 -6.52 -0.10
CA GLY A 125 -4.58 -7.58 0.90
C GLY A 125 -4.54 -7.10 2.35
N ILE A 126 -4.24 -5.82 2.62
CA ILE A 126 -3.90 -5.37 3.97
C ILE A 126 -5.11 -5.36 4.92
N ILE A 127 -6.27 -4.84 4.50
CA ILE A 127 -7.51 -4.91 5.31
C ILE A 127 -8.03 -6.35 5.42
N PRO A 128 -8.13 -7.14 4.35
CA PRO A 128 -8.43 -8.56 4.44
C PRO A 128 -7.52 -9.33 5.40
N GLY A 129 -6.22 -9.05 5.40
CA GLY A 129 -5.24 -9.68 6.30
C GLY A 129 -5.51 -9.38 7.78
N LEU A 130 -5.82 -8.11 8.12
CA LEU A 130 -6.22 -7.71 9.46
C LEU A 130 -7.48 -8.47 9.93
N LYS A 131 -8.49 -8.52 9.07
CA LYS A 131 -9.75 -9.22 9.36
C LYS A 131 -9.56 -10.74 9.54
N ALA A 132 -8.60 -11.31 8.83
CA ALA A 132 -8.23 -12.72 8.95
C ALA A 132 -7.29 -13.01 10.15
N GLY A 133 -6.90 -11.99 10.92
CA GLY A 133 -6.03 -12.15 12.09
C GLY A 133 -4.56 -12.43 11.77
N LYS A 134 -4.08 -12.09 10.57
CA LYS A 134 -2.66 -12.22 10.22
C LYS A 134 -1.78 -11.27 11.05
N TYR A 135 -2.32 -10.14 11.44
CA TYR A 135 -1.74 -9.13 12.33
C TYR A 135 -2.85 -8.46 13.13
N ASP A 136 -2.48 -7.65 14.11
CA ASP A 136 -3.38 -7.07 15.09
C ASP A 136 -3.74 -5.62 14.76
N ALA A 137 -2.83 -4.92 14.09
CA ALA A 137 -3.04 -3.55 13.61
C ALA A 137 -2.37 -3.32 12.25
N ILE A 138 -2.79 -2.26 11.54
CA ILE A 138 -2.17 -1.78 10.30
C ILE A 138 -1.58 -0.41 10.57
N VAL A 139 -0.27 -0.24 10.27
CA VAL A 139 0.43 1.05 10.25
C VAL A 139 1.08 1.19 8.87
N ALA A 140 0.40 1.88 7.95
CA ALA A 140 0.74 1.88 6.52
C ALA A 140 0.23 3.13 5.78
N ALA A 141 0.40 4.33 6.35
CA ALA A 141 -0.10 5.60 5.78
C ALA A 141 -1.56 5.49 5.32
N MET A 142 -2.40 4.81 6.11
CA MET A 142 -3.77 4.51 5.71
C MET A 142 -4.70 5.69 6.00
N SER A 143 -5.24 6.31 4.95
CA SER A 143 -6.27 7.35 5.03
C SER A 143 -7.54 6.82 5.69
N VAL A 144 -8.12 7.61 6.57
CA VAL A 144 -9.43 7.34 7.15
C VAL A 144 -10.51 7.67 6.12
N THR A 145 -11.21 6.66 5.62
CA THR A 145 -12.35 6.86 4.71
C THR A 145 -13.62 6.20 5.26
N PRO A 146 -14.82 6.70 4.89
CA PRO A 146 -16.08 6.07 5.29
C PRO A 146 -16.19 4.60 4.89
N GLU A 147 -15.62 4.23 3.73
CA GLU A 147 -15.64 2.86 3.20
C GLU A 147 -14.76 1.94 4.03
N ARG A 148 -13.57 2.41 4.43
CA ARG A 148 -12.64 1.66 5.30
C ARG A 148 -13.18 1.56 6.72
N ALA A 149 -13.79 2.63 7.25
CA ALA A 149 -14.40 2.66 8.59
C ALA A 149 -15.57 1.68 8.76
N LYS A 150 -16.18 1.20 7.67
CA LYS A 150 -17.17 0.10 7.71
C LYS A 150 -16.52 -1.27 7.94
N GLN A 151 -15.21 -1.38 7.75
CA GLN A 151 -14.49 -2.66 7.76
C GLN A 151 -13.49 -2.78 8.92
N VAL A 152 -12.95 -1.66 9.40
CA VAL A 152 -11.94 -1.56 10.46
C VAL A 152 -12.29 -0.42 11.41
N ALA A 153 -11.76 -0.45 12.64
CA ALA A 153 -11.76 0.68 13.55
C ALA A 153 -10.44 1.45 13.42
N PHE A 154 -10.50 2.78 13.45
CA PHE A 154 -9.33 3.64 13.36
C PHE A 154 -8.99 4.26 14.70
N THR A 155 -7.70 4.39 14.99
CA THR A 155 -7.18 5.22 16.08
C THR A 155 -7.40 6.71 15.81
N ASP A 156 -6.99 7.55 16.76
CA ASP A 156 -6.76 8.97 16.49
C ASP A 156 -5.72 9.10 15.36
N PRO A 157 -5.84 10.12 14.52
CA PRO A 157 -4.88 10.36 13.45
C PRO A 157 -3.47 10.59 13.97
N TYR A 158 -2.50 9.99 13.27
CA TYR A 158 -1.10 10.22 13.56
C TYR A 158 -0.40 11.11 12.53
N PHE A 159 -1.00 11.32 11.36
CA PHE A 159 -0.42 12.14 10.30
C PHE A 159 -1.52 12.81 9.45
N SER A 160 -1.27 14.04 8.95
CA SER A 160 -2.16 14.73 8.00
C SER A 160 -1.52 14.74 6.61
N ASN A 161 -2.32 14.55 5.57
CA ASN A 161 -1.87 14.37 4.20
C ASN A 161 -2.58 15.31 3.24
N ALA A 162 -1.96 15.56 2.10
CA ALA A 162 -2.53 16.21 0.93
C ALA A 162 -2.11 15.45 -0.33
N LEU A 163 -2.86 15.60 -1.42
CA LEU A 163 -2.53 15.00 -2.71
C LEU A 163 -1.84 16.02 -3.61
N VAL A 164 -1.01 15.52 -4.52
CA VAL A 164 -0.34 16.33 -5.54
C VAL A 164 -0.30 15.61 -6.88
N PHE A 165 -0.30 16.38 -7.96
CA PHE A 165 0.05 15.88 -9.28
C PHE A 165 1.54 16.06 -9.55
N LEU A 166 2.14 15.08 -10.24
CA LEU A 166 3.51 15.14 -10.74
C LEU A 166 3.50 14.96 -12.26
N ALA A 167 4.34 15.72 -12.93
CA ALA A 167 4.66 15.50 -14.35
C ALA A 167 6.07 16.02 -14.64
N LYS A 168 6.58 15.81 -15.85
CA LYS A 168 7.87 16.38 -16.27
C LYS A 168 7.87 17.89 -16.12
N LYS A 169 9.02 18.47 -15.74
CA LYS A 169 9.19 19.92 -15.55
C LYS A 169 8.83 20.70 -16.81
N ASP A 170 9.19 20.17 -17.98
CA ASP A 170 8.94 20.76 -19.30
C ASP A 170 7.58 20.38 -19.90
N SER A 171 6.78 19.58 -19.21
CA SER A 171 5.40 19.23 -19.61
C SER A 171 4.48 20.43 -19.46
N ASN A 172 3.55 20.57 -20.41
CA ASN A 172 2.46 21.55 -20.35
C ASN A 172 1.26 21.03 -19.54
N PHE A 173 1.36 19.89 -18.90
CA PHE A 173 0.31 19.33 -18.05
C PHE A 173 -0.11 20.32 -16.96
N ASP A 174 -1.38 20.71 -16.99
CA ASP A 174 -2.01 21.62 -16.03
C ASP A 174 -3.21 20.94 -15.36
N PRO A 175 -3.09 20.48 -14.11
CA PRO A 175 -4.19 19.81 -13.41
C PRO A 175 -5.36 20.73 -13.05
N ALA A 176 -5.20 22.07 -13.16
CA ALA A 176 -6.33 22.99 -13.03
C ALA A 176 -7.27 22.94 -14.24
N ASN A 177 -6.81 22.40 -15.37
CA ASN A 177 -7.60 22.24 -16.58
C ASN A 177 -8.11 20.79 -16.71
N SER A 178 -9.42 20.59 -16.56
CA SER A 178 -10.03 19.25 -16.67
C SER A 178 -9.80 18.59 -18.02
N SER A 179 -9.75 19.35 -19.11
CA SER A 179 -9.46 18.83 -20.45
C SER A 179 -8.04 18.26 -20.54
N ASP A 180 -7.11 18.81 -19.76
CA ASP A 180 -5.73 18.35 -19.71
C ASP A 180 -5.63 17.03 -18.95
N ILE A 181 -6.38 16.91 -17.85
CA ILE A 181 -6.48 15.66 -17.10
C ILE A 181 -7.07 14.54 -17.98
N ASP A 182 -8.13 14.83 -18.74
CA ASP A 182 -8.77 13.86 -19.64
C ASP A 182 -7.86 13.44 -20.81
N ALA A 183 -6.96 14.33 -21.25
CA ALA A 183 -6.07 14.11 -22.40
C ALA A 183 -4.81 13.31 -22.07
N HIS A 184 -4.38 13.28 -20.80
CA HIS A 184 -3.13 12.67 -20.39
C HIS A 184 -3.35 11.31 -19.69
N SER A 185 -2.35 10.43 -19.78
CA SER A 185 -2.32 9.20 -19.00
C SER A 185 -1.80 9.49 -17.60
N ILE A 186 -2.61 9.19 -16.56
CA ILE A 186 -2.30 9.52 -15.18
C ILE A 186 -2.14 8.26 -14.35
N ALA A 187 -0.95 8.07 -13.78
CA ALA A 187 -0.66 6.98 -12.86
C ALA A 187 -1.24 7.24 -11.47
N ALA A 188 -1.73 6.19 -10.82
CA ALA A 188 -2.07 6.19 -9.41
C ALA A 188 -1.90 4.76 -8.84
N GLN A 189 -1.63 4.64 -7.55
CA GLN A 189 -1.72 3.33 -6.91
C GLN A 189 -3.20 2.99 -6.69
N ARG A 190 -3.59 1.75 -7.04
CA ARG A 190 -4.97 1.28 -6.90
C ARG A 190 -5.44 1.27 -5.45
N SER A 191 -6.74 1.40 -5.23
CA SER A 191 -7.39 1.31 -3.92
C SER A 191 -6.88 2.34 -2.89
N THR A 192 -6.18 3.39 -3.34
CA THR A 192 -5.73 4.52 -2.51
C THR A 192 -6.70 5.68 -2.57
N ILE A 193 -6.54 6.64 -1.64
CA ILE A 193 -7.32 7.88 -1.67
C ILE A 193 -7.05 8.70 -2.95
N SER A 194 -5.81 8.66 -3.46
CA SER A 194 -5.39 9.37 -4.68
C SER A 194 -6.16 8.86 -5.90
N SER A 195 -6.23 7.52 -6.09
CA SER A 195 -6.98 6.92 -7.20
C SER A 195 -8.49 7.17 -7.09
N GLN A 196 -9.04 7.05 -5.87
CA GLN A 196 -10.47 7.30 -5.62
C GLN A 196 -10.83 8.76 -5.85
N TRP A 197 -9.99 9.70 -5.40
CA TRP A 197 -10.20 11.12 -5.65
C TRP A 197 -10.20 11.43 -7.15
N LEU A 198 -9.21 10.92 -7.90
CA LEU A 198 -9.12 11.14 -9.34
C LEU A 198 -10.33 10.56 -10.07
N GLU A 199 -10.74 9.34 -9.73
CA GLU A 199 -11.91 8.69 -10.32
C GLU A 199 -13.20 9.48 -10.07
N ASN A 200 -13.39 10.00 -8.86
CA ASN A 200 -14.57 10.75 -8.49
C ASN A 200 -14.58 12.16 -9.11
N ALA A 201 -13.45 12.87 -9.09
CA ALA A 201 -13.36 14.23 -9.62
C ALA A 201 -13.31 14.27 -11.15
N TYR A 202 -12.68 13.26 -11.77
CA TYR A 202 -12.42 13.20 -13.21
C TYR A 202 -12.73 11.80 -13.76
N PRO A 203 -14.02 11.42 -13.88
CA PRO A 203 -14.41 10.06 -14.27
C PRO A 203 -14.04 9.68 -15.71
N LYS A 204 -13.56 10.63 -16.50
CA LYS A 204 -13.05 10.41 -17.87
C LYS A 204 -11.53 10.33 -17.94
N ALA A 205 -10.84 10.56 -16.85
CA ALA A 205 -9.38 10.53 -16.81
C ALA A 205 -8.85 9.17 -17.30
N ASN A 206 -7.82 9.20 -18.15
CA ASN A 206 -7.12 7.99 -18.58
C ASN A 206 -6.19 7.49 -17.47
N MET A 207 -6.78 6.95 -16.41
CA MET A 207 -6.06 6.49 -15.24
C MET A 207 -5.38 5.14 -15.47
N LYS A 208 -4.11 5.04 -15.07
CA LYS A 208 -3.31 3.80 -15.04
C LYS A 208 -3.07 3.42 -13.59
N LEU A 209 -3.66 2.29 -13.18
CA LEU A 209 -3.60 1.79 -11.83
C LEU A 209 -2.46 0.79 -11.65
N TYR A 210 -1.67 0.98 -10.60
CA TYR A 210 -0.52 0.17 -10.22
C TYR A 210 -0.75 -0.51 -8.88
N ASP A 211 -0.17 -1.68 -8.68
CA ASP A 211 -0.27 -2.42 -7.42
C ASP A 211 0.52 -1.71 -6.31
N THR A 212 1.66 -1.10 -6.65
CA THR A 212 2.50 -0.34 -5.73
C THR A 212 2.79 1.05 -6.25
N LEU A 213 3.00 1.99 -5.32
CA LEU A 213 3.43 3.35 -5.67
C LEU A 213 4.79 3.36 -6.39
N SER A 214 5.70 2.49 -5.97
CA SER A 214 7.02 2.34 -6.59
C SER A 214 6.93 1.99 -8.08
N ASN A 215 6.02 1.09 -8.47
CA ASN A 215 5.80 0.74 -9.87
C ASN A 215 5.22 1.91 -10.67
N ALA A 216 4.31 2.70 -10.06
CA ALA A 216 3.78 3.92 -10.70
C ALA A 216 4.90 4.94 -10.96
N PHE A 217 5.81 5.15 -10.00
CA PHE A 217 6.98 6.02 -10.18
C PHE A 217 7.95 5.50 -11.24
N LEU A 218 8.16 4.19 -11.35
CA LEU A 218 9.00 3.61 -12.41
C LEU A 218 8.42 3.91 -13.79
N ASP A 219 7.11 3.81 -13.97
CA ASP A 219 6.45 4.09 -15.24
C ASP A 219 6.42 5.58 -15.56
N LEU A 220 6.22 6.44 -14.56
CA LEU A 220 6.36 7.88 -14.72
C LEU A 220 7.79 8.25 -15.15
N GLY A 221 8.81 7.76 -14.43
CA GLY A 221 10.22 8.01 -14.72
C GLY A 221 10.66 7.51 -16.11
N ALA A 222 10.05 6.42 -16.58
CA ALA A 222 10.29 5.88 -17.92
C ALA A 222 9.48 6.56 -19.03
N GLY A 223 8.59 7.53 -18.68
CA GLY A 223 7.72 8.23 -19.64
C GLY A 223 6.64 7.34 -20.26
N ARG A 224 6.23 6.26 -19.58
CA ARG A 224 5.11 5.40 -20.00
C ARG A 224 3.75 5.96 -19.59
N VAL A 225 3.74 6.92 -18.68
CA VAL A 225 2.60 7.76 -18.32
C VAL A 225 3.03 9.22 -18.31
N ASP A 226 2.08 10.13 -18.54
CA ASP A 226 2.36 11.56 -18.69
C ASP A 226 2.42 12.28 -17.34
N ALA A 227 1.57 11.86 -16.41
CA ALA A 227 1.45 12.44 -15.08
C ALA A 227 1.16 11.34 -14.04
N MET A 228 1.18 11.73 -12.78
CA MET A 228 0.84 10.88 -11.65
C MET A 228 0.13 11.71 -10.57
N ILE A 229 -0.84 11.11 -9.88
CA ILE A 229 -1.38 11.62 -8.63
C ILE A 229 -0.90 10.76 -7.47
N SER A 230 -0.48 11.38 -6.38
CA SER A 230 0.06 10.70 -5.19
C SER A 230 -0.11 11.56 -3.96
N ASP A 231 0.08 10.95 -2.80
CA ASP A 231 0.31 11.67 -1.56
C ASP A 231 1.56 12.55 -1.67
N LYS A 232 1.52 13.70 -1.03
CA LYS A 232 2.55 14.75 -1.17
C LYS A 232 3.93 14.29 -0.72
N LEU A 233 4.05 13.61 0.42
CA LEU A 233 5.39 13.27 0.94
C LEU A 233 6.07 12.16 0.15
N PRO A 234 5.41 11.07 -0.27
CA PRO A 234 5.98 10.13 -1.23
C PRO A 234 6.40 10.80 -2.55
N ALA A 235 5.60 11.75 -3.03
CA ALA A 235 5.94 12.52 -4.22
C ALA A 235 7.23 13.32 -4.02
N LEU A 236 7.36 14.03 -2.90
CA LEU A 236 8.56 14.82 -2.57
C LEU A 236 9.80 13.95 -2.37
N ASP A 237 9.66 12.80 -1.71
CA ASP A 237 10.75 11.83 -1.56
C ASP A 237 11.26 11.36 -2.91
N TRP A 238 10.38 10.94 -3.81
CA TRP A 238 10.75 10.54 -5.15
C TRP A 238 11.37 11.68 -5.98
N LEU A 239 10.83 12.90 -5.89
CA LEU A 239 11.39 14.08 -6.56
C LEU A 239 12.80 14.41 -6.10
N GLY A 240 13.16 14.08 -4.84
CA GLY A 240 14.51 14.18 -4.29
C GLY A 240 15.49 13.14 -4.84
N SER A 241 15.00 12.09 -5.50
CA SER A 241 15.82 11.03 -6.08
C SER A 241 16.38 11.41 -7.45
N PRO A 242 17.45 10.73 -7.95
CA PRO A 242 17.93 10.93 -9.31
C PRO A 242 16.84 10.71 -10.37
N SER A 243 15.95 9.75 -10.18
CA SER A 243 14.85 9.43 -11.10
C SER A 243 13.80 10.53 -11.19
N GLY A 244 13.55 11.24 -10.07
CA GLY A 244 12.59 12.34 -10.00
C GLY A 244 13.15 13.70 -10.44
N SER A 245 14.46 13.81 -10.70
CA SER A 245 15.15 15.10 -10.93
C SER A 245 14.58 15.93 -12.09
N ASN A 246 13.97 15.30 -13.09
CA ASN A 246 13.35 15.96 -14.25
C ASN A 246 11.84 16.20 -14.08
N TYR A 247 11.28 15.93 -12.92
CA TYR A 247 9.86 16.03 -12.61
C TYR A 247 9.60 17.14 -11.59
N ALA A 248 8.36 17.58 -11.48
CA ALA A 248 7.93 18.58 -10.51
C ALA A 248 6.46 18.32 -10.13
N ILE A 249 6.06 18.86 -8.99
CA ILE A 249 4.64 19.05 -8.66
C ILE A 249 4.05 20.02 -9.66
N LYS A 250 2.85 19.72 -10.14
CA LYS A 250 2.06 20.52 -11.06
C LYS A 250 0.77 20.97 -10.38
N GLY A 251 0.46 22.25 -10.50
CA GLY A 251 -0.67 22.87 -9.82
C GLY A 251 -0.48 22.97 -8.31
N ASP A 252 -1.59 23.28 -7.64
CA ASP A 252 -1.65 23.40 -6.18
C ASP A 252 -1.81 22.05 -5.49
N GLU A 253 -1.55 22.02 -4.19
CA GLU A 253 -1.89 20.85 -3.34
C GLU A 253 -3.42 20.68 -3.29
N ILE A 254 -3.84 19.44 -3.29
CA ILE A 254 -5.24 19.08 -3.17
C ILE A 254 -5.48 18.70 -1.71
N ASP A 255 -6.02 19.65 -0.94
CA ASP A 255 -6.42 19.43 0.44
C ASP A 255 -7.82 18.80 0.45
N ILE A 256 -7.88 17.56 0.88
CA ILE A 256 -9.13 16.79 1.06
C ILE A 256 -9.37 16.45 2.53
N ASN A 257 -8.71 17.16 3.44
CA ASN A 257 -8.73 16.88 4.88
C ASN A 257 -8.36 15.42 5.19
N ASP A 258 -7.40 14.88 4.46
CA ASP A 258 -6.96 13.49 4.62
C ASP A 258 -6.06 13.32 5.83
N ASN A 259 -6.31 12.26 6.57
CA ASN A 259 -5.55 11.91 7.77
C ASN A 259 -5.24 10.42 7.78
N PHE A 260 -3.99 10.07 8.10
CA PHE A 260 -3.57 8.69 8.32
C PHE A 260 -3.82 8.28 9.77
N ALA A 261 -4.40 7.11 9.94
CA ALA A 261 -4.64 6.50 11.25
C ALA A 261 -4.27 5.01 11.23
N ILE A 262 -4.03 4.48 12.42
CA ILE A 262 -3.77 3.05 12.61
C ILE A 262 -5.11 2.32 12.60
N ALA A 263 -5.20 1.24 11.83
CA ALA A 263 -6.41 0.44 11.75
C ALA A 263 -6.29 -0.82 12.63
N VAL A 264 -7.36 -1.14 13.36
CA VAL A 264 -7.51 -2.37 14.15
C VAL A 264 -8.82 -3.05 13.76
N ARG A 265 -9.03 -4.30 14.19
CA ARG A 265 -10.31 -4.97 13.98
C ARG A 265 -11.46 -4.21 14.67
N PRO A 266 -12.66 -4.18 14.11
CA PRO A 266 -13.78 -3.38 14.66
C PRO A 266 -14.15 -3.71 16.12
N ASN A 267 -13.92 -4.96 16.55
CA ASN A 267 -14.26 -5.43 17.89
C ASN A 267 -13.07 -5.37 18.88
N ASP A 268 -11.96 -4.73 18.49
CA ASP A 268 -10.75 -4.65 19.31
C ASP A 268 -10.56 -3.26 19.93
N GLU A 269 -11.63 -2.79 20.59
CA GLU A 269 -11.65 -1.49 21.26
C GLU A 269 -10.54 -1.34 22.30
N ALA A 270 -10.20 -2.43 22.98
CA ALA A 270 -9.14 -2.43 23.99
C ALA A 270 -7.76 -2.13 23.38
N LEU A 271 -7.43 -2.73 22.22
CA LEU A 271 -6.19 -2.45 21.51
C LEU A 271 -6.20 -1.03 20.93
N GLN A 272 -7.31 -0.60 20.31
CA GLN A 272 -7.48 0.77 19.82
C GLN A 272 -7.19 1.80 20.92
N ALA A 273 -7.78 1.63 22.10
CA ALA A 273 -7.57 2.53 23.23
C ALA A 273 -6.10 2.52 23.73
N LYS A 274 -5.45 1.35 23.79
CA LYS A 274 -4.02 1.23 24.12
C LYS A 274 -3.14 1.97 23.13
N ILE A 275 -3.39 1.81 21.83
CA ILE A 275 -2.63 2.49 20.76
C ILE A 275 -2.86 4.00 20.82
N ASN A 276 -4.09 4.47 21.01
CA ASN A 276 -4.39 5.91 21.16
C ASN A 276 -3.64 6.52 22.36
N LYS A 277 -3.65 5.83 23.49
CA LYS A 277 -2.90 6.27 24.67
C LYS A 277 -1.40 6.33 24.38
N SER A 278 -0.86 5.32 23.69
CA SER A 278 0.56 5.28 23.32
C SER A 278 0.90 6.42 22.35
N LEU A 279 0.10 6.67 21.31
CA LEU A 279 0.29 7.81 20.41
C LEU A 279 0.31 9.15 21.16
N ALA A 280 -0.59 9.34 22.13
CA ALA A 280 -0.59 10.53 22.97
C ALA A 280 0.70 10.64 23.82
N ASN A 281 1.18 9.52 24.39
CA ASN A 281 2.45 9.46 25.11
C ASN A 281 3.63 9.83 24.20
N LEU A 282 3.73 9.25 23.00
CA LEU A 282 4.81 9.52 22.04
C LEU A 282 4.84 11.00 21.61
N LYS A 283 3.67 11.61 21.44
CA LYS A 283 3.56 13.05 21.14
C LYS A 283 4.00 13.89 22.34
N SER A 284 3.54 13.56 23.55
CA SER A 284 3.84 14.36 24.75
C SER A 284 5.30 14.28 25.22
N ASN A 285 5.97 13.14 25.00
CA ASN A 285 7.37 12.93 25.42
C ASN A 285 8.40 13.28 24.33
N GLY A 286 7.93 13.76 23.15
CA GLY A 286 8.77 14.20 22.04
C GLY A 286 9.34 13.06 21.18
N THR A 287 8.97 11.81 21.42
CA THR A 287 9.41 10.66 20.60
C THR A 287 8.84 10.77 19.18
N TYR A 288 7.54 11.11 19.06
CA TYR A 288 6.90 11.36 17.78
C TYR A 288 7.64 12.43 16.96
N ASP A 289 7.97 13.56 17.58
CA ASP A 289 8.66 14.68 16.91
C ASP A 289 10.06 14.29 16.42
N LYS A 290 10.79 13.48 17.18
CA LYS A 290 12.11 12.96 16.77
C LYS A 290 12.00 12.06 15.54
N ILE A 291 11.00 11.14 15.53
CA ILE A 291 10.75 10.28 14.39
C ILE A 291 10.32 11.13 13.19
N ASN A 292 9.38 12.06 13.38
CA ASN A 292 8.90 12.95 12.33
C ASN A 292 10.03 13.77 11.69
N GLN A 293 10.91 14.38 12.50
CA GLN A 293 12.05 15.15 12.00
C GLN A 293 13.07 14.32 11.21
N LYS A 294 13.20 13.05 11.51
CA LYS A 294 14.09 12.15 10.78
C LYS A 294 13.65 11.95 9.32
N TYR A 295 12.35 11.90 9.06
CA TYR A 295 11.80 11.60 7.74
C TYR A 295 11.35 12.84 6.98
N PHE A 296 10.88 13.85 7.70
CA PHE A 296 10.19 14.98 7.09
C PHE A 296 10.78 16.30 7.58
N ALA A 297 11.93 16.67 7.38
CA ALA A 297 12.69 17.89 7.75
C ALA A 297 11.89 19.20 8.08
N VAL A 298 10.57 19.10 8.33
CA VAL A 298 9.64 20.17 8.68
C VAL A 298 8.89 19.79 9.94
N PRO A 299 8.82 20.67 10.98
CA PRO A 299 7.95 20.41 12.13
C PRO A 299 6.49 20.42 11.65
N VAL A 300 5.85 19.27 11.67
CA VAL A 300 4.40 19.22 11.50
C VAL A 300 3.80 19.70 12.80
N SER A 301 3.41 20.96 12.84
CA SER A 301 2.57 21.51 13.90
C SER A 301 1.21 20.83 13.77
N ALA A 302 1.06 19.67 14.38
CA ALA A 302 -0.20 18.97 14.47
C ALA A 302 -1.07 19.67 15.52
N THR A 303 -1.77 20.71 15.10
CA THR A 303 -2.96 21.16 15.80
C THR A 303 -4.15 20.72 14.96
N PRO A 304 -4.89 19.69 15.35
CA PRO A 304 -6.18 19.45 14.75
C PRO A 304 -7.07 20.63 15.13
N THR A 305 -7.40 21.45 14.18
CA THR A 305 -8.41 22.49 14.33
C THR A 305 -9.74 21.79 14.64
N THR A 306 -10.23 22.01 15.85
CA THR A 306 -11.59 21.94 16.38
C THR A 306 -12.64 21.20 15.54
N ALA A 307 -13.31 20.29 16.24
CA ALA A 307 -14.52 19.59 15.87
C ALA A 307 -15.53 20.46 15.09
N PRO A 308 -16.30 19.86 14.16
CA PRO A 308 -17.31 20.58 13.41
C PRO A 308 -18.35 21.13 14.39
N THR A 309 -18.51 22.43 14.39
CA THR A 309 -19.63 23.13 15.03
C THR A 309 -20.91 22.56 14.43
N THR A 310 -21.73 21.98 15.27
CA THR A 310 -23.10 21.59 14.98
C THR A 310 -23.83 22.77 14.33
N VAL A 311 -24.16 22.63 13.05
CA VAL A 311 -25.12 23.53 12.41
C VAL A 311 -26.49 23.18 12.98
N ASP A 312 -26.92 24.06 13.85
CA ASP A 312 -28.25 24.09 14.42
C ASP A 312 -29.29 24.24 13.28
N SER A 313 -30.12 23.22 13.15
CA SER A 313 -31.27 23.26 12.26
C SER A 313 -32.34 24.12 12.91
N ALA A 314 -32.46 25.36 12.49
CA ALA A 314 -33.59 26.20 12.81
C ALA A 314 -34.20 26.85 11.57
N ALA A 315 -35.33 26.30 11.21
CA ALA A 315 -36.57 26.97 10.77
C ALA A 315 -36.54 27.90 9.52
N GLN A 316 -37.16 27.58 8.50
CA GLN A 316 -38.49 27.99 7.95
C GLN A 316 -38.58 27.58 6.49
#